data_244d2a30b257f9e2b27d6f6d1a4c2aef
#
_entry.id   244d2a30b257f9e2b27d6f6d1a4c2aef
#
_cell.length_a   1.000
_cell.length_b   1.000
_cell.length_c   1.000
_cell.angle_alpha   90.00
_cell.angle_beta   90.00
_cell.angle_gamma   90.00
#
_symmetry.space_group_name_H-M   'P 1'
#
loop_
_entity.id
_entity.type
_entity.pdbx_description
1 polymer ?
#
loop_
_entity_poly.entity_id
_entity_poly.type
_entity_poly.pdbx_seq_one_letter_code
_entity_poly.pdbx_strand_id
1 'polypeptide(L)'
;LKLGYRHIDTAVAYFNEQEVGKAIKDSGIPRDQIWVTSKLWLQDFAYEDAKKAIDLSLEKLGLDYMDLYLIHQPYGKVDEAWKAMEEAQKDGKIRSIGVSNMTPKIWNKFVPNFDVMPSVNQMQFDPYFQQKELRKILAENHVALEAWGPLGQGDKDLFNEPVLKNIAEKYGKDVGQVILRFEHQEGIIVFPKSVHEARIKSNKEIFDFELTSDEMDSIRALDRNGEGRHDPDAPGIKDQLLNAFDVHAE
;
A
#
# COMPACT_ATOMS: atom_id res chain seq x y z
N LEU A 1 -16.94 2.02 2.93
CA LEU A 1 -17.82 1.66 1.81
C LEU A 1 -19.01 2.61 1.69
N LYS A 2 -19.75 2.92 2.77
CA LYS A 2 -20.89 3.88 2.77
C LYS A 2 -20.49 5.27 2.26
N LEU A 3 -19.28 5.73 2.55
CA LEU A 3 -18.75 7.01 2.09
C LEU A 3 -18.18 6.97 0.64
N GLY A 4 -18.37 5.85 -0.07
CA GLY A 4 -18.03 5.72 -1.48
C GLY A 4 -16.61 5.24 -1.76
N TYR A 5 -15.85 4.77 -0.77
CA TYR A 5 -14.63 4.01 -1.01
C TYR A 5 -14.93 2.68 -1.69
N ARG A 6 -14.07 2.29 -2.61
CA ARG A 6 -14.19 1.03 -3.38
C ARG A 6 -12.88 0.23 -3.41
N HIS A 7 -11.82 0.74 -2.82
CA HIS A 7 -10.55 0.04 -2.60
C HIS A 7 -10.36 -0.17 -1.10
N ILE A 8 -10.21 -1.43 -0.69
CA ILE A 8 -9.96 -1.86 0.69
C ILE A 8 -8.59 -2.56 0.71
N ASP A 9 -7.69 -2.08 1.54
CA ASP A 9 -6.38 -2.67 1.77
C ASP A 9 -6.32 -3.28 3.18
N THR A 10 -6.00 -4.56 3.24
CA THR A 10 -5.75 -5.29 4.48
C THR A 10 -4.49 -6.15 4.35
N ALA A 11 -4.21 -7.00 5.32
CA ALA A 11 -3.11 -7.97 5.33
C ALA A 11 -3.35 -9.08 6.35
N VAL A 12 -2.73 -10.24 6.14
CA VAL A 12 -2.71 -11.33 7.13
C VAL A 12 -2.24 -10.83 8.50
N ALA A 13 -1.15 -10.06 8.54
CA ALA A 13 -0.57 -9.51 9.77
C ALA A 13 -1.41 -8.42 10.46
N TYR A 14 -2.55 -8.00 9.89
CA TYR A 14 -3.46 -7.07 10.55
C TYR A 14 -4.53 -7.79 11.37
N PHE A 15 -4.64 -9.11 11.27
CA PHE A 15 -5.57 -9.97 12.01
C PHE A 15 -7.05 -9.56 11.89
N ASN A 16 -7.43 -8.96 10.76
CA ASN A 16 -8.78 -8.38 10.55
C ASN A 16 -9.41 -8.76 9.19
N GLU A 17 -8.91 -9.79 8.51
CA GLU A 17 -9.44 -10.20 7.22
C GLU A 17 -10.91 -10.66 7.32
N GLN A 18 -11.31 -11.31 8.43
CA GLN A 18 -12.69 -11.72 8.67
C GLN A 18 -13.64 -10.51 8.80
N GLU A 19 -13.23 -9.49 9.53
CA GLU A 19 -14.00 -8.25 9.70
C GLU A 19 -14.12 -7.48 8.38
N VAL A 20 -13.04 -7.48 7.57
CA VAL A 20 -13.07 -6.89 6.22
C VAL A 20 -14.05 -7.66 5.34
N GLY A 21 -13.98 -8.97 5.29
CA GLY A 21 -14.90 -9.82 4.54
C GLY A 21 -16.37 -9.60 4.96
N LYS A 22 -16.61 -9.58 6.28
CA LYS A 22 -17.94 -9.24 6.81
C LYS A 22 -18.42 -7.87 6.36
N ALA A 23 -17.56 -6.85 6.44
CA ALA A 23 -17.92 -5.48 6.02
C ALA A 23 -18.25 -5.39 4.51
N ILE A 24 -17.52 -6.12 3.67
CA ILE A 24 -17.81 -6.22 2.23
C ILE A 24 -19.18 -6.83 2.00
N LYS A 25 -19.46 -7.97 2.63
CA LYS A 25 -20.76 -8.66 2.54
C LYS A 25 -21.91 -7.79 3.03
N ASP A 26 -21.77 -7.16 4.19
CA ASP A 26 -22.78 -6.32 4.81
C ASP A 26 -23.04 -5.02 4.03
N SER A 27 -22.09 -4.59 3.18
CA SER A 27 -22.25 -3.38 2.37
C SER A 27 -23.32 -3.50 1.30
N GLY A 28 -23.63 -4.72 0.85
CA GLY A 28 -24.51 -4.98 -0.28
C GLY A 28 -24.02 -4.48 -1.63
N ILE A 29 -22.77 -3.99 -1.71
CA ILE A 29 -22.17 -3.53 -2.96
C ILE A 29 -21.74 -4.77 -3.76
N PRO A 30 -22.02 -4.83 -5.08
CA PRO A 30 -21.55 -5.93 -5.92
C PRO A 30 -20.03 -6.14 -5.79
N ARG A 31 -19.59 -7.41 -5.71
CA ARG A 31 -18.18 -7.75 -5.46
C ARG A 31 -17.21 -7.19 -6.51
N ASP A 32 -17.64 -7.14 -7.76
CA ASP A 32 -16.90 -6.61 -8.89
C ASP A 32 -16.73 -5.07 -8.87
N GLN A 33 -17.43 -4.39 -7.97
CA GLN A 33 -17.27 -2.95 -7.72
C GLN A 33 -16.36 -2.62 -6.53
N ILE A 34 -15.81 -3.63 -5.87
CA ILE A 34 -14.90 -3.44 -4.74
C ILE A 34 -13.54 -4.05 -5.09
N TRP A 35 -12.49 -3.24 -5.03
CA TRP A 35 -11.10 -3.71 -5.11
C TRP A 35 -10.63 -4.12 -3.71
N VAL A 36 -10.19 -5.36 -3.56
CA VAL A 36 -9.72 -5.91 -2.29
C VAL A 36 -8.27 -6.31 -2.41
N THR A 37 -7.44 -5.71 -1.58
CA THR A 37 -6.02 -6.03 -1.43
C THR A 37 -5.79 -6.71 -0.08
N SER A 38 -5.08 -7.85 -0.08
CA SER A 38 -4.46 -8.42 1.12
C SER A 38 -2.98 -8.71 0.86
N LYS A 39 -2.24 -9.22 1.88
CA LYS A 39 -0.79 -9.36 1.80
C LYS A 39 -0.33 -10.60 2.53
N LEU A 40 0.53 -11.38 1.86
CA LEU A 40 1.17 -12.57 2.41
C LEU A 40 2.25 -12.16 3.43
N TRP A 41 2.20 -12.76 4.62
CA TRP A 41 3.18 -12.51 5.65
C TRP A 41 4.42 -13.40 5.50
N LEU A 42 5.57 -12.89 5.89
CA LEU A 42 6.87 -13.53 5.64
C LEU A 42 7.08 -14.90 6.32
N GLN A 43 6.28 -15.26 7.33
CA GLN A 43 6.31 -16.59 7.96
C GLN A 43 5.87 -17.68 6.99
N ASP A 44 4.99 -17.37 6.04
CA ASP A 44 4.37 -18.30 5.09
C ASP A 44 5.01 -18.23 3.68
N PHE A 45 6.28 -17.83 3.56
CA PHE A 45 6.92 -17.67 2.25
C PHE A 45 7.46 -18.97 1.64
N ALA A 46 7.46 -20.11 2.36
CA ALA A 46 7.73 -21.39 1.70
C ALA A 46 6.57 -21.69 0.73
N TYR A 47 6.89 -22.26 -0.44
CA TYR A 47 5.94 -22.44 -1.55
C TYR A 47 4.61 -23.07 -1.14
N GLU A 48 4.65 -24.21 -0.43
CA GLU A 48 3.45 -24.91 0.01
C GLU A 48 2.69 -24.16 1.13
N ASP A 49 3.40 -23.42 1.98
CA ASP A 49 2.78 -22.62 3.04
C ASP A 49 2.14 -21.35 2.45
N ALA A 50 2.77 -20.74 1.45
CA ALA A 50 2.20 -19.61 0.72
C ALA A 50 0.88 -19.97 0.02
N LYS A 51 0.78 -21.15 -0.58
CA LYS A 51 -0.47 -21.65 -1.17
C LYS A 51 -1.58 -21.79 -0.13
N LYS A 52 -1.27 -22.37 1.02
CA LYS A 52 -2.24 -22.52 2.13
C LYS A 52 -2.65 -21.15 2.69
N ALA A 53 -1.70 -20.24 2.85
CA ALA A 53 -1.97 -18.88 3.35
C ALA A 53 -2.88 -18.08 2.40
N ILE A 54 -2.70 -18.22 1.08
CA ILE A 54 -3.59 -17.63 0.08
C ILE A 54 -5.02 -18.16 0.22
N ASP A 55 -5.18 -19.48 0.33
CA ASP A 55 -6.49 -20.11 0.51
C ASP A 55 -7.15 -19.69 1.84
N LEU A 56 -6.37 -19.61 2.91
CA LEU A 56 -6.85 -19.15 4.21
C LEU A 56 -7.27 -17.66 4.19
N SER A 57 -6.53 -16.79 3.47
CA SER A 57 -6.93 -15.39 3.28
C SER A 57 -8.27 -15.28 2.56
N LEU A 58 -8.49 -16.05 1.50
CA LEU A 58 -9.77 -16.11 0.79
C LEU A 58 -10.90 -16.60 1.68
N GLU A 59 -10.66 -17.65 2.47
CA GLU A 59 -11.63 -18.18 3.44
C GLU A 59 -11.99 -17.13 4.49
N LYS A 60 -11.02 -16.47 5.13
CA LYS A 60 -11.23 -15.41 6.12
C LYS A 60 -11.99 -14.23 5.54
N LEU A 61 -11.64 -13.79 4.34
CA LEU A 61 -12.34 -12.73 3.62
C LEU A 61 -13.73 -13.16 3.13
N GLY A 62 -14.01 -14.48 3.02
CA GLY A 62 -15.25 -15.01 2.46
C GLY A 62 -15.41 -14.66 0.98
N LEU A 63 -14.33 -14.67 0.22
CA LEU A 63 -14.27 -14.26 -1.18
C LEU A 63 -13.77 -15.39 -2.08
N ASP A 64 -14.27 -15.44 -3.31
CA ASP A 64 -13.79 -16.38 -4.34
C ASP A 64 -12.45 -15.93 -4.96
N TYR A 65 -12.18 -14.63 -4.94
CA TYR A 65 -10.94 -14.04 -5.45
C TYR A 65 -10.56 -12.75 -4.72
N MET A 66 -9.26 -12.42 -4.72
CA MET A 66 -8.73 -11.10 -4.36
C MET A 66 -8.35 -10.32 -5.62
N ASP A 67 -8.51 -9.00 -5.62
CA ASP A 67 -8.13 -8.16 -6.75
C ASP A 67 -6.61 -7.95 -6.80
N LEU A 68 -5.97 -7.84 -5.63
CA LEU A 68 -4.52 -7.69 -5.49
C LEU A 68 -4.03 -8.46 -4.26
N TYR A 69 -2.93 -9.20 -4.42
CA TYR A 69 -2.24 -9.82 -3.30
C TYR A 69 -0.77 -9.46 -3.34
N LEU A 70 -0.20 -9.06 -2.20
CA LEU A 70 1.16 -8.53 -2.13
C LEU A 70 2.09 -9.43 -1.29
N ILE A 71 3.35 -9.53 -1.68
CA ILE A 71 4.43 -9.83 -0.75
C ILE A 71 4.49 -8.67 0.25
N HIS A 72 4.15 -8.89 1.53
CA HIS A 72 4.04 -7.81 2.52
C HIS A 72 5.39 -7.23 2.92
N GLN A 73 6.39 -8.11 3.11
CA GLN A 73 7.74 -7.74 3.50
C GLN A 73 8.76 -8.58 2.71
N PRO A 74 9.75 -7.99 2.05
CA PRO A 74 10.56 -8.67 1.06
C PRO A 74 11.75 -9.43 1.67
N TYR A 75 11.52 -10.29 2.66
CA TYR A 75 12.58 -11.04 3.35
C TYR A 75 12.36 -12.54 3.32
N GLY A 76 13.45 -13.31 3.27
CA GLY A 76 13.39 -14.77 3.30
C GLY A 76 13.16 -15.38 1.92
N LYS A 77 12.19 -16.28 1.80
CA LYS A 77 11.92 -17.10 0.63
C LYS A 77 11.00 -16.40 -0.39
N VAL A 78 11.31 -15.16 -0.73
CA VAL A 78 10.49 -14.32 -1.60
C VAL A 78 10.21 -14.97 -2.96
N ASP A 79 11.21 -15.63 -3.56
CA ASP A 79 11.05 -16.31 -4.87
C ASP A 79 10.05 -17.49 -4.78
N GLU A 80 10.06 -18.26 -3.67
CA GLU A 80 9.10 -19.35 -3.46
C GLU A 80 7.67 -18.82 -3.28
N ALA A 81 7.51 -17.75 -2.48
CA ALA A 81 6.23 -17.09 -2.26
C ALA A 81 5.68 -16.48 -3.56
N TRP A 82 6.55 -15.83 -4.35
CA TRP A 82 6.15 -15.24 -5.62
C TRP A 82 5.64 -16.29 -6.59
N LYS A 83 6.34 -17.42 -6.71
CA LYS A 83 5.91 -18.55 -7.56
C LYS A 83 4.53 -19.10 -7.15
N ALA A 84 4.25 -19.20 -5.85
CA ALA A 84 2.92 -19.61 -5.37
C ALA A 84 1.83 -18.57 -5.74
N MET A 85 2.16 -17.28 -5.68
CA MET A 85 1.25 -16.21 -6.08
C MET A 85 0.98 -16.19 -7.59
N GLU A 86 1.99 -16.45 -8.42
CA GLU A 86 1.84 -16.61 -9.89
C GLU A 86 0.89 -17.77 -10.24
N GLU A 87 1.01 -18.90 -9.54
CA GLU A 87 0.10 -20.02 -9.71
C GLU A 87 -1.32 -19.66 -9.30
N ALA A 88 -1.49 -19.02 -8.13
CA ALA A 88 -2.79 -18.58 -7.65
C ALA A 88 -3.45 -17.54 -8.58
N GLN A 89 -2.65 -16.69 -9.23
CA GLN A 89 -3.12 -15.76 -10.25
C GLN A 89 -3.62 -16.53 -11.49
N LYS A 90 -2.87 -17.50 -11.95
CA LYS A 90 -3.25 -18.36 -13.08
C LYS A 90 -4.53 -19.14 -12.81
N ASP A 91 -4.72 -19.58 -11.57
CA ASP A 91 -5.92 -20.29 -11.11
C ASP A 91 -7.13 -19.37 -10.87
N GLY A 92 -6.96 -18.06 -11.03
CA GLY A 92 -8.02 -17.06 -10.85
C GLY A 92 -8.37 -16.70 -9.40
N LYS A 93 -7.60 -17.19 -8.44
CA LYS A 93 -7.75 -16.83 -7.01
C LYS A 93 -7.30 -15.39 -6.72
N ILE A 94 -6.38 -14.88 -7.52
CA ILE A 94 -5.84 -13.51 -7.44
C ILE A 94 -5.88 -12.90 -8.83
N ARG A 95 -6.38 -11.68 -8.98
CA ARG A 95 -6.41 -10.98 -10.28
C ARG A 95 -5.08 -10.32 -10.62
N SER A 96 -4.43 -9.72 -9.61
CA SER A 96 -3.14 -9.03 -9.76
C SER A 96 -2.23 -9.37 -8.58
N ILE A 97 -0.95 -9.55 -8.85
CA ILE A 97 0.06 -9.80 -7.83
C ILE A 97 1.05 -8.64 -7.78
N GLY A 98 1.55 -8.34 -6.60
CA GLY A 98 2.47 -7.24 -6.38
C GLY A 98 3.35 -7.45 -5.17
N VAL A 99 4.14 -6.44 -4.90
CA VAL A 99 5.11 -6.45 -3.80
C VAL A 99 4.93 -5.24 -2.90
N SER A 100 5.52 -5.29 -1.72
CA SER A 100 5.58 -4.15 -0.81
C SER A 100 6.98 -4.05 -0.20
N ASN A 101 7.40 -2.82 0.10
CA ASN A 101 8.68 -2.50 0.73
C ASN A 101 9.92 -2.94 -0.07
N MET A 102 9.81 -3.08 -1.39
CA MET A 102 10.97 -3.33 -2.24
C MET A 102 11.66 -2.02 -2.62
N THR A 103 12.75 -1.70 -1.90
CA THR A 103 13.68 -0.63 -2.26
C THR A 103 14.34 -0.92 -3.62
N PRO A 104 15.01 0.04 -4.29
CA PRO A 104 15.75 -0.21 -5.52
C PRO A 104 16.71 -1.41 -5.42
N LYS A 105 17.38 -1.55 -4.29
CA LYS A 105 18.30 -2.67 -4.02
C LYS A 105 17.59 -4.01 -3.94
N ILE A 106 16.48 -4.07 -3.19
CA ILE A 106 15.68 -5.30 -3.02
C ILE A 106 14.99 -5.66 -4.34
N TRP A 107 14.45 -4.67 -5.06
CA TRP A 107 13.86 -4.83 -6.38
C TRP A 107 14.83 -5.51 -7.35
N ASN A 108 16.03 -4.96 -7.49
CA ASN A 108 17.06 -5.50 -8.38
C ASN A 108 17.56 -6.89 -7.98
N LYS A 109 17.37 -7.29 -6.72
CA LYS A 109 17.72 -8.63 -6.23
C LYS A 109 16.69 -9.69 -6.64
N PHE A 110 15.40 -9.40 -6.52
CA PHE A 110 14.34 -10.40 -6.64
C PHE A 110 13.60 -10.33 -7.97
N VAL A 111 13.17 -9.13 -8.39
CA VAL A 111 12.25 -8.98 -9.53
C VAL A 111 12.79 -9.53 -10.85
N PRO A 112 14.10 -9.47 -11.15
CA PRO A 112 14.63 -10.11 -12.36
C PRO A 112 14.46 -11.64 -12.43
N ASN A 113 14.14 -12.29 -11.30
CA ASN A 113 13.90 -13.74 -11.24
C ASN A 113 12.41 -14.12 -11.35
N PHE A 114 11.52 -13.15 -11.40
CA PHE A 114 10.06 -13.38 -11.46
C PHE A 114 9.62 -13.64 -12.91
N ASP A 115 8.75 -14.64 -13.11
CA ASP A 115 8.16 -14.92 -14.42
C ASP A 115 7.08 -13.87 -14.77
N VAL A 116 6.34 -13.38 -13.77
CA VAL A 116 5.34 -12.32 -13.90
C VAL A 116 5.84 -11.05 -13.23
N MET A 117 5.83 -9.93 -13.95
CA MET A 117 6.17 -8.62 -13.38
C MET A 117 5.15 -8.20 -12.32
N PRO A 118 5.58 -7.71 -11.12
CA PRO A 118 4.66 -7.12 -10.16
C PRO A 118 3.82 -6.00 -10.79
N SER A 119 2.52 -5.98 -10.53
CA SER A 119 1.65 -4.87 -10.97
C SER A 119 1.80 -3.62 -10.10
N VAL A 120 2.22 -3.81 -8.86
CA VAL A 120 2.31 -2.77 -7.83
C VAL A 120 3.55 -3.00 -6.97
N ASN A 121 4.20 -1.91 -6.53
CA ASN A 121 5.06 -1.89 -5.35
C ASN A 121 4.48 -0.91 -4.33
N GLN A 122 4.03 -1.41 -3.18
CA GLN A 122 3.46 -0.59 -2.11
C GLN A 122 4.57 -0.15 -1.16
N MET A 123 4.85 1.15 -1.11
CA MET A 123 5.97 1.72 -0.35
C MET A 123 5.52 2.83 0.59
N GLN A 124 6.33 3.14 1.60
CA GLN A 124 6.16 4.39 2.31
C GLN A 124 6.32 5.55 1.34
N PHE A 125 5.31 6.41 1.30
CA PHE A 125 5.36 7.63 0.52
C PHE A 125 4.60 8.74 1.24
N ASP A 126 5.19 9.91 1.32
CA ASP A 126 4.61 11.17 1.79
C ASP A 126 5.46 12.33 1.24
N PRO A 127 5.05 13.60 1.39
CA PRO A 127 5.80 14.76 0.87
C PRO A 127 7.26 14.84 1.32
N TYR A 128 7.62 14.28 2.47
CA TYR A 128 8.99 14.23 2.97
C TYR A 128 9.79 13.03 2.47
N PHE A 129 9.10 12.02 1.89
CA PHE A 129 9.72 10.80 1.42
C PHE A 129 9.13 10.34 0.09
N GLN A 130 9.66 10.88 -1.03
CA GLN A 130 9.01 10.78 -2.34
C GLN A 130 9.55 9.68 -3.25
N GLN A 131 10.42 8.80 -2.78
CA GLN A 131 10.87 7.59 -3.50
C GLN A 131 11.37 7.85 -4.94
N LYS A 132 12.12 8.94 -5.17
CA LYS A 132 12.48 9.40 -6.53
C LYS A 132 13.18 8.35 -7.40
N GLU A 133 14.15 7.63 -6.83
CA GLU A 133 14.89 6.58 -7.55
C GLU A 133 13.97 5.39 -7.86
N LEU A 134 13.21 4.93 -6.85
CA LEU A 134 12.29 3.82 -7.03
C LEU A 134 11.20 4.14 -8.06
N ARG A 135 10.63 5.34 -8.01
CA ARG A 135 9.59 5.76 -8.98
C ARG A 135 10.08 5.70 -10.42
N LYS A 136 11.35 6.02 -10.67
CA LYS A 136 11.95 5.89 -12.00
C LYS A 136 11.99 4.42 -12.44
N ILE A 137 12.46 3.52 -11.56
CA ILE A 137 12.49 2.07 -11.81
C ILE A 137 11.08 1.54 -12.11
N LEU A 138 10.09 1.91 -11.28
CA LEU A 138 8.71 1.45 -11.44
C LEU A 138 8.11 1.95 -12.76
N ALA A 139 8.33 3.20 -13.13
CA ALA A 139 7.86 3.78 -14.40
C ALA A 139 8.45 3.06 -15.63
N GLU A 140 9.75 2.75 -15.61
CA GLU A 140 10.44 2.00 -16.67
C GLU A 140 9.89 0.58 -16.83
N ASN A 141 9.32 -0.01 -15.77
CA ASN A 141 8.75 -1.35 -15.75
C ASN A 141 7.20 -1.36 -15.81
N HIS A 142 6.55 -0.22 -15.99
CA HIS A 142 5.09 -0.07 -15.99
C HIS A 142 4.40 -0.59 -14.72
N VAL A 143 5.04 -0.41 -13.57
CA VAL A 143 4.56 -0.82 -12.25
C VAL A 143 3.99 0.37 -11.51
N ALA A 144 2.82 0.21 -10.90
CA ALA A 144 2.21 1.27 -10.11
C ALA A 144 2.88 1.40 -8.73
N LEU A 145 2.97 2.63 -8.22
CA LEU A 145 3.32 2.89 -6.83
C LEU A 145 2.04 3.05 -6.00
N GLU A 146 1.93 2.30 -4.93
CA GLU A 146 0.96 2.52 -3.87
C GLU A 146 1.64 3.10 -2.63
N ALA A 147 0.98 4.07 -2.00
CA ALA A 147 1.50 4.71 -0.80
C ALA A 147 0.91 4.10 0.47
N TRP A 148 1.74 3.44 1.30
CA TRP A 148 1.38 3.28 2.69
C TRP A 148 1.92 4.46 3.51
N GLY A 149 1.15 4.87 4.54
CA GLY A 149 1.48 6.04 5.34
C GLY A 149 1.41 7.38 4.59
N PRO A 150 0.47 7.61 3.64
CA PRO A 150 0.43 8.80 2.79
C PRO A 150 0.37 10.11 3.58
N LEU A 151 -0.16 10.07 4.79
CA LEU A 151 -0.24 11.22 5.71
C LEU A 151 0.90 11.22 6.75
N GLY A 152 2.06 10.63 6.43
CA GLY A 152 3.24 10.60 7.30
C GLY A 152 2.99 9.92 8.66
N GLN A 153 1.97 9.03 8.75
CA GLN A 153 1.56 8.37 10.00
C GLN A 153 1.21 9.35 11.14
N GLY A 154 0.75 10.56 10.79
CA GLY A 154 0.40 11.60 11.75
C GLY A 154 1.58 12.44 12.22
N ASP A 155 2.65 12.50 11.43
CA ASP A 155 3.81 13.36 11.66
C ASP A 155 3.37 14.82 11.82
N LYS A 156 3.61 15.38 13.01
CA LYS A 156 3.19 16.75 13.35
C LYS A 156 3.93 17.79 12.54
N ASP A 157 5.19 17.55 12.17
CA ASP A 157 5.98 18.48 11.38
C ASP A 157 5.42 18.57 9.97
N LEU A 158 5.03 17.44 9.37
CA LEU A 158 4.39 17.40 8.06
C LEU A 158 3.07 18.19 8.05
N PHE A 159 2.23 17.99 9.06
CA PHE A 159 0.96 18.74 9.17
C PHE A 159 1.14 20.22 9.54
N ASN A 160 2.31 20.60 10.02
CA ASN A 160 2.67 22.00 10.31
C ASN A 160 3.54 22.66 9.23
N GLU A 161 3.85 21.94 8.15
CA GLU A 161 4.67 22.46 7.05
C GLU A 161 4.04 23.72 6.43
N PRO A 162 4.74 24.85 6.44
CA PRO A 162 4.19 26.12 5.96
C PRO A 162 3.69 26.07 4.52
N VAL A 163 4.40 25.38 3.64
CA VAL A 163 4.02 25.23 2.22
C VAL A 163 2.65 24.56 2.12
N LEU A 164 2.44 23.46 2.84
CA LEU A 164 1.17 22.71 2.82
C LEU A 164 0.03 23.52 3.43
N LYS A 165 0.28 24.25 4.53
CA LYS A 165 -0.72 25.11 5.17
C LYS A 165 -1.18 26.25 4.26
N ASN A 166 -0.26 26.93 3.60
CA ASN A 166 -0.59 28.02 2.68
C ASN A 166 -1.44 27.53 1.50
N ILE A 167 -1.12 26.36 0.97
CA ILE A 167 -1.91 25.74 -0.10
C ILE A 167 -3.30 25.35 0.43
N ALA A 168 -3.37 24.73 1.60
CA ALA A 168 -4.63 24.34 2.24
C ALA A 168 -5.56 25.55 2.45
N GLU A 169 -5.03 26.64 2.98
CA GLU A 169 -5.77 27.90 3.15
C GLU A 169 -6.32 28.43 1.82
N LYS A 170 -5.49 28.47 0.79
CA LYS A 170 -5.88 28.94 -0.56
C LYS A 170 -7.10 28.20 -1.11
N TYR A 171 -7.15 26.87 -0.92
CA TYR A 171 -8.24 26.04 -1.44
C TYR A 171 -9.38 25.80 -0.44
N GLY A 172 -9.29 26.31 0.79
CA GLY A 172 -10.26 26.02 1.85
C GLY A 172 -10.29 24.53 2.24
N LYS A 173 -9.15 23.86 2.18
CA LYS A 173 -8.95 22.43 2.47
C LYS A 173 -8.12 22.25 3.74
N ASP A 174 -8.10 21.02 4.28
CA ASP A 174 -7.13 20.66 5.31
C ASP A 174 -5.80 20.19 4.67
N VAL A 175 -4.74 20.16 5.48
CA VAL A 175 -3.39 19.77 5.03
C VAL A 175 -3.39 18.32 4.52
N GLY A 176 -4.16 17.43 5.15
CA GLY A 176 -4.27 16.03 4.70
C GLY A 176 -4.87 15.91 3.31
N GLN A 177 -5.87 16.73 2.99
CA GLN A 177 -6.45 16.77 1.64
C GLN A 177 -5.45 17.30 0.59
N VAL A 178 -4.64 18.29 0.93
CA VAL A 178 -3.56 18.78 0.04
C VAL A 178 -2.52 17.68 -0.23
N ILE A 179 -2.08 16.97 0.82
CA ILE A 179 -1.13 15.87 0.68
C ILE A 179 -1.71 14.79 -0.24
N LEU A 180 -2.92 14.31 0.04
CA LEU A 180 -3.55 13.27 -0.76
C LEU A 180 -3.81 13.71 -2.22
N ARG A 181 -4.13 14.98 -2.44
CA ARG A 181 -4.27 15.54 -3.78
C ARG A 181 -2.95 15.59 -4.52
N PHE A 182 -1.87 15.98 -3.85
CA PHE A 182 -0.51 15.94 -4.38
C PHE A 182 -0.14 14.52 -4.84
N GLU A 183 -0.30 13.55 -3.98
CA GLU A 183 0.02 12.15 -4.27
C GLU A 183 -0.81 11.60 -5.44
N HIS A 184 -2.10 11.91 -5.46
CA HIS A 184 -2.97 11.56 -6.58
C HIS A 184 -2.52 12.19 -7.90
N GLN A 185 -2.13 13.48 -7.90
CA GLN A 185 -1.62 14.15 -9.10
C GLN A 185 -0.23 13.63 -9.53
N GLU A 186 0.56 13.08 -8.60
CA GLU A 186 1.79 12.34 -8.90
C GLU A 186 1.52 10.94 -9.49
N GLY A 187 0.26 10.53 -9.65
CA GLY A 187 -0.13 9.21 -10.15
C GLY A 187 0.03 8.08 -9.13
N ILE A 188 0.07 8.40 -7.83
CA ILE A 188 0.24 7.45 -6.75
C ILE A 188 -1.12 6.99 -6.24
N ILE A 189 -1.27 5.69 -6.00
CA ILE A 189 -2.47 5.10 -5.42
C ILE A 189 -2.40 5.27 -3.90
N VAL A 190 -3.45 5.85 -3.31
CA VAL A 190 -3.51 6.17 -1.87
C VAL A 190 -4.74 5.57 -1.20
N PHE A 191 -4.57 5.07 0.02
CA PHE A 191 -5.66 4.55 0.87
C PHE A 191 -5.45 4.99 2.34
N PRO A 192 -5.69 6.28 2.63
CA PRO A 192 -5.44 6.84 3.94
C PRO A 192 -6.32 6.18 5.00
N LYS A 193 -5.68 5.58 6.03
CA LYS A 193 -6.38 4.90 7.13
C LYS A 193 -6.89 5.89 8.15
N SER A 194 -8.17 5.77 8.52
CA SER A 194 -8.75 6.46 9.68
C SER A 194 -9.85 5.63 10.33
N VAL A 195 -10.08 5.88 11.63
CA VAL A 195 -11.21 5.36 12.41
C VAL A 195 -12.24 6.46 12.73
N HIS A 196 -11.98 7.69 12.30
CA HIS A 196 -12.85 8.84 12.51
C HIS A 196 -13.63 9.13 11.22
N GLU A 197 -14.95 9.04 11.26
CA GLU A 197 -15.83 9.23 10.10
C GLU A 197 -15.57 10.55 9.37
N ALA A 198 -15.42 11.65 10.11
CA ALA A 198 -15.12 12.97 9.53
C ALA A 198 -13.83 12.96 8.70
N ARG A 199 -12.76 12.30 9.19
CA ARG A 199 -11.50 12.18 8.46
C ARG A 199 -11.61 11.24 7.27
N ILE A 200 -12.36 10.13 7.40
CA ILE A 200 -12.61 9.21 6.27
C ILE A 200 -13.33 9.96 5.16
N LYS A 201 -14.28 10.85 5.51
CA LYS A 201 -14.98 11.69 4.55
C LYS A 201 -14.04 12.71 3.90
N SER A 202 -13.32 13.53 4.70
CA SER A 202 -12.45 14.57 4.19
C SER A 202 -11.32 14.01 3.32
N ASN A 203 -10.73 12.88 3.68
CA ASN A 203 -9.69 12.20 2.89
C ASN A 203 -10.15 11.82 1.47
N LYS A 204 -11.45 11.70 1.21
CA LYS A 204 -12.01 11.42 -0.11
C LYS A 204 -12.35 12.70 -0.88
N GLU A 205 -12.55 13.81 -0.20
CA GLU A 205 -12.96 15.09 -0.81
C GLU A 205 -11.75 15.86 -1.38
N ILE A 206 -11.02 15.20 -2.29
CA ILE A 206 -9.79 15.69 -2.91
C ILE A 206 -9.92 15.91 -4.43
N PHE A 207 -11.10 15.67 -5.01
CA PHE A 207 -11.31 15.71 -6.46
C PHE A 207 -11.98 16.99 -6.96
N ASP A 208 -12.31 17.90 -6.06
CA ASP A 208 -12.99 19.17 -6.34
C ASP A 208 -12.02 20.37 -6.43
N PHE A 209 -10.71 20.13 -6.34
CA PHE A 209 -9.65 21.11 -6.55
C PHE A 209 -8.44 20.48 -7.21
N GLU A 210 -7.56 21.28 -7.76
CA GLU A 210 -6.34 20.85 -8.43
C GLU A 210 -5.17 21.74 -8.03
N LEU A 211 -4.03 21.13 -7.70
CA LEU A 211 -2.79 21.85 -7.41
C LEU A 211 -2.15 22.32 -8.71
N THR A 212 -1.70 23.56 -8.73
CA THR A 212 -0.95 24.11 -9.86
C THR A 212 0.44 23.47 -9.97
N SER A 213 1.08 23.63 -11.12
CA SER A 213 2.45 23.16 -11.33
C SER A 213 3.43 23.70 -10.28
N ASP A 214 3.35 24.99 -9.96
CA ASP A 214 4.22 25.64 -8.97
C ASP A 214 3.99 25.09 -7.54
N GLU A 215 2.73 24.76 -7.20
CA GLU A 215 2.39 24.14 -5.93
C GLU A 215 2.90 22.71 -5.86
N MET A 216 2.76 21.93 -6.94
CA MET A 216 3.33 20.60 -7.05
C MET A 216 4.85 20.62 -6.87
N ASP A 217 5.54 21.57 -7.52
CA ASP A 217 6.99 21.74 -7.41
C ASP A 217 7.42 22.17 -6.00
N SER A 218 6.63 23.01 -5.35
CA SER A 218 6.86 23.44 -3.97
C SER A 218 6.75 22.25 -2.99
N ILE A 219 5.80 21.34 -3.21
CA ILE A 219 5.66 20.13 -2.40
C ILE A 219 6.76 19.11 -2.74
N ARG A 220 7.13 18.95 -4.02
CA ARG A 220 8.27 18.09 -4.42
C ARG A 220 9.58 18.53 -3.77
N ALA A 221 9.75 19.83 -3.52
CA ALA A 221 10.94 20.37 -2.85
C ALA A 221 11.04 20.01 -1.36
N LEU A 222 9.97 19.50 -0.74
CA LEU A 222 9.97 19.08 0.66
C LEU A 222 10.63 17.72 0.90
N ASP A 223 10.98 16.97 -0.16
CA ASP A 223 11.58 15.65 -0.06
C ASP A 223 12.89 15.65 0.73
N ARG A 224 12.95 14.86 1.77
CA ARG A 224 14.11 14.69 2.67
C ARG A 224 15.07 13.58 2.22
N ASN A 225 14.89 13.05 1.02
CA ASN A 225 15.74 11.98 0.44
C ASN A 225 15.91 10.74 1.35
N GLY A 226 14.85 10.38 2.08
CA GLY A 226 14.81 9.19 2.93
C GLY A 226 15.29 9.40 4.37
N GLU A 227 15.72 10.59 4.74
CA GLU A 227 16.14 10.87 6.12
C GLU A 227 14.99 10.68 7.12
N GLY A 228 15.26 9.93 8.20
CA GLY A 228 14.32 9.76 9.33
C GLY A 228 13.14 8.82 9.07
N ARG A 229 13.14 8.03 8.01
CA ARG A 229 12.05 7.11 7.65
C ARG A 229 12.43 5.65 7.83
N HIS A 230 11.40 4.77 7.73
CA HIS A 230 11.61 3.33 7.76
C HIS A 230 12.54 2.89 6.63
N ASP A 231 13.59 2.16 7.00
CA ASP A 231 14.56 1.60 6.06
C ASP A 231 14.38 0.08 5.96
N PRO A 232 13.77 -0.43 4.88
CA PRO A 232 13.64 -1.86 4.66
C PRO A 232 14.97 -2.60 4.47
N ASP A 233 16.05 -1.88 4.18
CA ASP A 233 17.39 -2.45 4.04
C ASP A 233 18.17 -2.53 5.37
N ALA A 234 17.59 -2.05 6.49
CA ALA A 234 18.25 -2.01 7.78
C ALA A 234 18.59 -3.42 8.29
N PRO A 235 19.77 -3.61 8.89
CA PRO A 235 20.17 -4.88 9.49
C PRO A 235 19.18 -5.33 10.59
N GLY A 236 18.78 -6.62 10.59
CA GLY A 236 17.93 -7.20 11.63
C GLY A 236 16.44 -6.89 11.52
N ILE A 237 16.01 -6.12 10.52
CA ILE A 237 14.60 -5.75 10.34
C ILE A 237 13.69 -6.99 10.19
N LYS A 238 14.16 -8.05 9.51
CA LYS A 238 13.43 -9.31 9.38
C LYS A 238 13.09 -9.92 10.74
N ASP A 239 14.07 -10.02 11.63
CA ASP A 239 13.90 -10.62 12.94
C ASP A 239 13.00 -9.76 13.83
N GLN A 240 13.10 -8.44 13.72
CA GLN A 240 12.21 -7.50 14.40
C GLN A 240 10.75 -7.71 13.95
N LEU A 241 10.49 -7.87 12.65
CA LEU A 241 9.15 -8.10 12.11
C LEU A 241 8.59 -9.46 12.55
N LEU A 242 9.38 -10.52 12.53
CA LEU A 242 8.97 -11.85 13.00
C LEU A 242 8.65 -11.88 14.50
N ASN A 243 9.39 -11.11 15.31
CA ASN A 243 9.13 -10.99 16.74
C ASN A 243 7.91 -10.11 17.06
N ALA A 244 7.59 -9.15 16.18
CA ALA A 244 6.46 -8.23 16.38
C ALA A 244 5.11 -8.82 15.94
N PHE A 245 5.11 -9.69 14.95
CA PHE A 245 3.89 -10.24 14.32
C PHE A 245 4.05 -11.73 14.09
N ASP A 246 3.45 -12.53 14.98
CA ASP A 246 3.30 -13.97 14.78
C ASP A 246 1.88 -14.26 14.27
N VAL A 247 1.76 -14.58 12.97
CA VAL A 247 0.44 -14.83 12.34
C VAL A 247 -0.09 -16.23 12.63
N HIS A 248 0.69 -17.06 13.32
CA HIS A 248 0.31 -18.40 13.78
C HIS A 248 0.04 -18.44 15.29
N ALA A 249 0.22 -17.32 16.01
CA ALA A 249 -0.16 -17.23 17.42
C ALA A 249 -1.69 -17.37 17.56
N GLU A 250 -2.14 -18.26 18.43
CA GLU A 250 -3.54 -18.49 18.78
C GLU A 250 -4.13 -17.37 19.64
#